data_fc99d7a7f9fe6b430ce3e36fce057010
#
_entry.id   fc99d7a7f9fe6b430ce3e36fce057010
#
_cell.length_a   1.000
_cell.length_b   1.000
_cell.length_c   1.000
_cell.angle_alpha   90.00
_cell.angle_beta   90.00
_cell.angle_gamma   90.00
#
_symmetry.space_group_name_H-M   'P 1'
#
loop_
_entity.id
_entity.type
_entity.pdbx_description
1 polymer ?
#
loop_
_entity_poly.entity_id
_entity_poly.type
_entity_poly.pdbx_seq_one_letter_code
_entity_poly.pdbx_strand_id
1 'polypeptide(L)'
;MQPYVDEGKLLKRNYEQLNECLEDFVFINEGNQIVACAGLRHYKDERKGEIYALAVNKKYHNTDVFSQLMEKIMKRASSLELIGIFALTKYGGRFFLRHGFIEGAISDLPLTRQTSYDHQRKSSIYLKELQAS
;
A
#
# COMPACT_ATOMS: atom_id res chain seq x y z
N MET A 1 14.40 0.39 8.48
CA MET A 1 14.39 -0.07 7.11
C MET A 1 14.38 1.10 6.18
N GLN A 2 15.08 0.98 5.15
CA GLN A 2 14.91 1.95 4.13
C GLN A 2 13.71 1.54 3.34
N PRO A 3 12.71 2.32 3.33
CA PRO A 3 11.45 1.91 2.75
C PRO A 3 11.53 1.59 1.28
N TYR A 4 12.55 2.09 0.61
CA TYR A 4 12.70 1.78 -0.77
C TYR A 4 14.12 1.54 -1.07
N VAL A 5 14.76 1.06 -0.15
CA VAL A 5 16.06 0.72 -0.30
C VAL A 5 16.34 0.29 -1.59
N ASP A 6 16.98 0.38 -2.23
CA ASP A 6 17.33 -0.34 -3.40
C ASP A 6 16.19 -0.52 -4.31
N GLU A 7 15.57 0.56 -4.73
CA GLU A 7 14.57 0.48 -5.74
C GLU A 7 15.04 -0.32 -6.92
N GLY A 8 16.26 -0.11 -7.37
CA GLY A 8 16.84 -0.87 -8.45
C GLY A 8 16.95 -2.34 -8.12
N LYS A 9 17.27 -2.63 -6.88
CA LYS A 9 17.40 -4.00 -6.42
C LYS A 9 16.05 -4.69 -6.35
N LEU A 10 15.04 -3.98 -5.88
CA LEU A 10 13.70 -4.49 -5.87
C LEU A 10 13.26 -4.81 -7.28
N LEU A 11 13.42 -3.90 -8.21
CA LEU A 11 13.00 -4.12 -9.59
C LEU A 11 13.78 -5.25 -10.23
N LYS A 12 15.07 -5.34 -10.02
CA LYS A 12 15.87 -6.41 -10.57
C LYS A 12 15.53 -7.76 -10.00
N ARG A 13 15.47 -7.83 -8.68
CA ARG A 13 15.34 -9.10 -8.00
C ARG A 13 13.96 -9.69 -8.13
N ASN A 14 12.95 -8.83 -8.18
CA ASN A 14 11.57 -9.27 -8.18
C ASN A 14 10.88 -9.04 -9.50
N TYR A 15 11.64 -8.85 -10.57
CA TYR A 15 11.04 -8.51 -11.85
C TYR A 15 9.99 -9.55 -12.29
N GLU A 16 10.32 -10.81 -12.20
CA GLU A 16 9.39 -11.86 -12.58
C GLU A 16 8.17 -11.91 -11.66
N GLN A 17 8.39 -11.74 -10.36
CA GLN A 17 7.31 -11.69 -9.40
C GLN A 17 6.43 -10.47 -9.64
N LEU A 18 7.04 -9.35 -9.94
CA LEU A 18 6.29 -8.14 -10.27
C LEU A 18 5.45 -8.32 -11.52
N ASN A 19 5.96 -9.05 -12.50
CA ASN A 19 5.18 -9.32 -13.69
C ASN A 19 3.90 -10.08 -13.38
N GLU A 20 3.94 -10.99 -12.43
CA GLU A 20 2.75 -11.73 -12.02
C GLU A 20 1.79 -10.86 -11.23
N CYS A 21 2.31 -9.87 -10.52
CA CYS A 21 1.53 -9.00 -9.65
C CYS A 21 1.36 -7.59 -10.18
N LEU A 22 1.72 -7.33 -11.43
CA LEU A 22 1.65 -5.98 -11.98
C LEU A 22 0.27 -5.36 -11.90
N GLU A 23 -0.76 -6.18 -11.97
CA GLU A 23 -2.12 -5.67 -11.87
C GLU A 23 -2.41 -5.08 -10.48
N ASP A 24 -1.68 -5.52 -9.46
CA ASP A 24 -1.87 -5.00 -8.11
C ASP A 24 -1.15 -3.69 -7.89
N PHE A 25 -0.19 -3.34 -8.74
CA PHE A 25 0.69 -2.22 -8.47
C PHE A 25 0.29 -0.93 -9.18
N VAL A 26 0.52 0.18 -8.48
CA VAL A 26 0.45 1.52 -9.08
C VAL A 26 1.83 2.16 -8.96
N PHE A 27 2.16 3.01 -9.90
CA PHE A 27 3.48 3.62 -9.99
C PHE A 27 3.37 5.11 -10.22
N ILE A 28 4.33 5.86 -9.70
CA ILE A 28 4.49 7.28 -10.03
C ILE A 28 5.82 7.42 -10.75
N ASN A 29 5.78 8.04 -11.92
CA ASN A 29 6.98 8.25 -12.74
C ASN A 29 7.36 9.72 -12.78
N GLU A 30 8.67 9.96 -12.83
CA GLU A 30 9.22 11.28 -13.12
C GLU A 30 10.09 11.06 -14.34
N GLY A 31 9.64 11.54 -15.49
CA GLY A 31 10.32 11.23 -16.75
C GLY A 31 10.31 9.73 -17.00
N ASN A 32 11.47 9.15 -17.18
CA ASN A 32 11.60 7.70 -17.42
C ASN A 32 11.89 6.91 -16.16
N GLN A 33 11.78 7.54 -14.99
CA GLN A 33 12.15 6.91 -13.74
C GLN A 33 10.93 6.66 -12.88
N ILE A 34 10.82 5.46 -12.29
CA ILE A 34 9.79 5.18 -11.32
C ILE A 34 10.27 5.72 -9.98
N VAL A 35 9.53 6.64 -9.38
CA VAL A 35 9.91 7.26 -8.12
C VAL A 35 9.06 6.81 -6.93
N ALA A 36 7.98 6.12 -7.18
CA ALA A 36 7.15 5.55 -6.10
C ALA A 36 6.33 4.40 -6.65
N CYS A 37 6.02 3.46 -5.77
CA CYS A 37 5.14 2.36 -6.13
C CYS A 37 4.44 1.82 -4.88
N ALA A 38 3.34 1.14 -5.09
CA ALA A 38 2.64 0.40 -4.05
C ALA A 38 1.75 -0.64 -4.69
N GLY A 39 1.51 -1.72 -3.97
CA GLY A 39 0.57 -2.73 -4.40
C GLY A 39 -0.73 -2.60 -3.61
N LEU A 40 -1.81 -3.06 -4.19
CA LEU A 40 -3.09 -3.14 -3.52
C LEU A 40 -3.59 -4.58 -3.68
N ARG A 41 -3.50 -5.36 -2.60
CA ARG A 41 -3.92 -6.75 -2.62
C ARG A 41 -5.41 -6.83 -2.35
N HIS A 42 -6.11 -7.52 -3.22
CA HIS A 42 -7.57 -7.60 -3.18
C HIS A 42 -8.04 -8.82 -2.37
N TYR A 43 -8.78 -8.57 -1.30
CA TYR A 43 -9.43 -9.61 -0.50
C TYR A 43 -10.90 -9.60 -0.90
N LYS A 44 -11.23 -10.45 -1.86
CA LYS A 44 -12.55 -10.42 -2.51
C LYS A 44 -13.70 -10.66 -1.54
N ASP A 45 -13.56 -11.64 -0.67
CA ASP A 45 -14.66 -12.02 0.21
C ASP A 45 -15.07 -10.88 1.14
N GLU A 46 -14.13 -10.13 1.62
CA GLU A 46 -14.39 -9.01 2.53
C GLU A 46 -14.48 -7.68 1.81
N ARG A 47 -14.22 -7.66 0.50
CA ARG A 47 -14.20 -6.44 -0.32
C ARG A 47 -13.25 -5.39 0.24
N LYS A 48 -12.10 -5.82 0.68
CA LYS A 48 -11.07 -4.94 1.23
C LYS A 48 -9.77 -5.09 0.45
N GLY A 49 -8.94 -4.07 0.54
CA GLY A 49 -7.62 -4.09 -0.09
C GLY A 49 -6.53 -3.76 0.91
N GLU A 50 -5.40 -4.41 0.74
CA GLU A 50 -4.22 -4.13 1.56
C GLU A 50 -3.18 -3.41 0.73
N ILE A 51 -2.74 -2.25 1.20
CA ILE A 51 -1.62 -1.52 0.59
C ILE A 51 -0.35 -2.21 1.06
N TYR A 52 0.47 -2.69 0.11
CA TYR A 52 1.71 -3.37 0.46
C TYR A 52 2.83 -2.94 -0.47
N ALA A 53 4.05 -3.27 -0.10
CA ALA A 53 5.24 -2.94 -0.87
C ALA A 53 5.33 -1.45 -1.23
N LEU A 54 4.88 -0.59 -0.32
CA LEU A 54 4.92 0.85 -0.54
C LEU A 54 6.36 1.33 -0.50
N ALA A 55 6.77 2.03 -1.54
CA ALA A 55 8.10 2.59 -1.62
C ALA A 55 8.06 3.94 -2.33
N VAL A 56 8.74 4.93 -1.76
CA VAL A 56 8.87 6.26 -2.33
C VAL A 56 10.33 6.64 -2.32
N ASN A 57 10.85 7.08 -3.46
CA ASN A 57 12.23 7.48 -3.57
C ASN A 57 12.51 8.60 -2.57
N LYS A 58 13.63 8.52 -1.87
CA LYS A 58 14.01 9.45 -0.82
C LYS A 58 13.96 10.90 -1.25
N LYS A 59 14.35 11.20 -2.48
CA LYS A 59 14.32 12.55 -3.01
C LYS A 59 12.93 13.17 -3.00
N TYR A 60 11.90 12.34 -2.98
CA TYR A 60 10.52 12.77 -3.13
C TYR A 60 9.71 12.69 -1.84
N HIS A 61 10.36 12.43 -0.70
CA HIS A 61 9.65 12.27 0.57
C HIS A 61 8.90 13.51 1.01
N ASN A 62 9.40 14.69 0.68
CA ASN A 62 8.77 15.94 1.08
C ASN A 62 8.00 16.60 -0.05
N THR A 63 7.62 15.81 -1.05
CA THR A 63 6.84 16.31 -2.17
C THR A 63 5.43 15.72 -2.11
N ASP A 64 4.61 16.01 -3.09
CA ASP A 64 3.27 15.47 -3.16
C ASP A 64 3.20 14.10 -3.83
N VAL A 65 4.33 13.45 -4.05
CA VAL A 65 4.37 12.13 -4.69
C VAL A 65 3.55 11.10 -3.91
N PHE A 66 3.64 11.13 -2.59
CA PHE A 66 2.85 10.19 -1.79
C PHE A 66 1.35 10.41 -2.00
N SER A 67 0.93 11.67 -2.06
CA SER A 67 -0.48 11.99 -2.31
C SER A 67 -0.92 11.51 -3.69
N GLN A 68 -0.06 11.66 -4.70
CA GLN A 68 -0.34 11.18 -6.04
C GLN A 68 -0.49 9.66 -6.04
N LEU A 69 0.38 8.97 -5.30
CA LEU A 69 0.33 7.53 -5.18
C LEU A 69 -0.97 7.09 -4.52
N MET A 70 -1.37 7.76 -3.44
CA MET A 70 -2.62 7.47 -2.76
C MET A 70 -3.82 7.70 -3.67
N GLU A 71 -3.79 8.74 -4.48
CA GLU A 71 -4.85 8.98 -5.46
C GLU A 71 -5.03 7.81 -6.41
N LYS A 72 -3.93 7.27 -6.91
CA LYS A 72 -3.97 6.11 -7.80
C LYS A 72 -4.50 4.87 -7.08
N ILE A 73 -4.09 4.68 -5.84
CA ILE A 73 -4.57 3.56 -5.02
C ILE A 73 -6.08 3.69 -4.82
N MET A 74 -6.56 4.89 -4.52
CA MET A 74 -7.99 5.12 -4.30
C MET A 74 -8.80 4.87 -5.56
N LYS A 75 -8.29 5.28 -6.72
CA LYS A 75 -8.95 5.01 -8.00
C LYS A 75 -9.04 3.51 -8.25
N ARG A 76 -7.97 2.79 -7.97
CA ARG A 76 -7.97 1.35 -8.15
C ARG A 76 -8.94 0.67 -7.19
N ALA A 77 -8.96 1.11 -5.94
CA ALA A 77 -9.89 0.58 -4.95
C ALA A 77 -11.34 0.80 -5.39
N SER A 78 -11.63 1.97 -5.94
CA SER A 78 -12.95 2.27 -6.45
C SER A 78 -13.32 1.35 -7.61
N SER A 79 -12.39 1.13 -8.54
CA SER A 79 -12.67 0.25 -9.68
C SER A 79 -12.88 -1.20 -9.26
N LEU A 80 -12.31 -1.61 -8.14
CA LEU A 80 -12.50 -2.96 -7.58
C LEU A 80 -13.71 -3.02 -6.65
N GLU A 81 -14.40 -1.91 -6.46
CA GLU A 81 -15.57 -1.80 -5.59
C GLU A 81 -15.27 -2.22 -4.15
N LEU A 82 -14.11 -1.85 -3.65
CA LEU A 82 -13.73 -2.15 -2.28
C LEU A 82 -14.48 -1.25 -1.30
N ILE A 83 -14.81 -1.78 -0.14
CA ILE A 83 -15.47 -1.03 0.92
C ILE A 83 -14.48 -0.51 1.96
N GLY A 84 -13.24 -0.94 1.88
CA GLY A 84 -12.21 -0.45 2.78
C GLY A 84 -10.82 -0.82 2.30
N ILE A 85 -9.84 -0.06 2.73
CA ILE A 85 -8.44 -0.39 2.49
C ILE A 85 -7.69 -0.30 3.81
N PHE A 86 -6.59 -1.03 3.92
CA PHE A 86 -5.81 -1.02 5.14
C PHE A 86 -4.32 -1.17 4.79
N ALA A 87 -3.50 -0.82 5.75
CA ALA A 87 -2.05 -0.95 5.63
C ALA A 87 -1.48 -1.36 6.97
N LEU A 88 -0.47 -2.22 6.94
CA LEU A 88 0.27 -2.59 8.14
C LEU A 88 1.66 -1.99 8.01
N THR A 89 2.04 -1.17 8.97
CA THR A 89 3.35 -0.55 8.93
C THR A 89 3.89 -0.34 10.33
N LYS A 90 5.19 -0.47 10.46
CA LYS A 90 5.88 -0.20 11.71
C LYS A 90 6.27 1.28 11.78
N TYR A 91 6.51 1.86 10.61
CA TYR A 91 6.91 3.26 10.49
C TYR A 91 6.01 3.90 9.44
N GLY A 92 5.89 5.11 9.32
CA GLY A 92 5.14 5.73 8.23
C GLY A 92 3.65 5.91 8.47
N GLY A 93 3.17 5.59 9.67
CA GLY A 93 1.75 5.77 9.99
C GLY A 93 1.28 7.19 9.82
N ARG A 94 2.17 8.15 10.02
CA ARG A 94 1.86 9.57 9.88
C ARG A 94 1.29 9.91 8.49
N PHE A 95 1.85 9.28 7.45
CA PHE A 95 1.37 9.50 6.09
C PHE A 95 -0.06 9.01 5.93
N PHE A 96 -0.36 7.86 6.50
CA PHE A 96 -1.69 7.31 6.41
C PHE A 96 -2.71 8.16 7.18
N LEU A 97 -2.34 8.60 8.38
CA LEU A 97 -3.22 9.45 9.16
C LEU A 97 -3.55 10.76 8.44
N ARG A 98 -2.58 11.32 7.73
CA ARG A 98 -2.81 12.53 6.95
C ARG A 98 -3.78 12.32 5.80
N HIS A 99 -3.95 11.09 5.36
CA HIS A 99 -4.81 10.77 4.24
C HIS A 99 -6.14 10.15 4.67
N GLY A 100 -6.50 10.38 5.92
CA GLY A 100 -7.81 9.96 6.40
C GLY A 100 -7.90 8.55 6.94
N PHE A 101 -6.76 7.89 7.12
CA PHE A 101 -6.74 6.58 7.75
C PHE A 101 -6.82 6.74 9.25
N ILE A 102 -7.35 5.74 9.93
CA ILE A 102 -7.39 5.70 11.39
C ILE A 102 -6.70 4.42 11.85
N GLU A 103 -6.23 4.41 13.07
CA GLU A 103 -5.66 3.20 13.63
C GLU A 103 -6.75 2.17 13.88
N GLY A 104 -6.45 0.92 13.59
CA GLY A 104 -7.39 -0.18 13.78
C GLY A 104 -6.79 -1.31 14.58
N ALA A 105 -7.55 -2.39 14.68
CA ALA A 105 -7.16 -3.57 15.42
C ALA A 105 -7.04 -4.77 14.48
N ILE A 106 -6.39 -5.83 14.97
CA ILE A 106 -6.24 -7.06 14.17
C ILE A 106 -7.61 -7.58 13.75
N SER A 107 -8.61 -7.45 14.62
CA SER A 107 -9.96 -7.92 14.33
C SER A 107 -10.62 -7.17 13.17
N ASP A 108 -10.07 -6.04 12.75
CA ASP A 108 -10.60 -5.29 11.62
C ASP A 108 -10.05 -5.81 10.28
N LEU A 109 -9.11 -6.72 10.32
CA LEU A 109 -8.50 -7.26 9.10
C LEU A 109 -9.32 -8.42 8.55
N PRO A 110 -9.22 -8.69 7.24
CA PRO A 110 -9.80 -9.92 6.69
C PRO A 110 -9.27 -11.13 7.44
N LEU A 111 -10.09 -12.17 7.58
CA LEU A 111 -9.72 -13.34 8.36
C LEU A 111 -8.42 -13.97 7.92
N THR A 112 -8.21 -14.12 6.62
CA THR A 112 -6.95 -14.67 6.12
C THR A 112 -5.76 -13.80 6.51
N ARG A 113 -5.95 -12.50 6.57
CA ARG A 113 -4.86 -11.60 6.93
C ARG A 113 -4.61 -11.62 8.43
N GLN A 114 -5.65 -11.86 9.25
CA GLN A 114 -5.48 -12.00 10.69
C GLN A 114 -4.56 -13.19 11.00
N THR A 115 -4.73 -14.30 10.30
CA THR A 115 -3.92 -15.49 10.53
C THR A 115 -2.47 -15.28 10.12
N SER A 116 -2.21 -14.42 9.17
CA SER A 116 -0.84 -14.14 8.70
C SER A 116 -0.20 -12.94 9.39
N TYR A 117 -0.90 -12.32 10.35
CA TYR A 117 -0.34 -11.17 11.06
C TYR A 117 0.83 -11.62 11.93
N ASP A 118 1.95 -10.91 11.81
CA ASP A 118 3.13 -11.23 12.60
C ASP A 118 3.10 -10.44 13.90
N HIS A 119 2.70 -11.10 14.98
CA HIS A 119 2.60 -10.47 16.29
C HIS A 119 3.96 -10.01 16.84
N GLN A 120 5.04 -10.65 16.42
CA GLN A 120 6.36 -10.27 16.88
C GLN A 120 6.81 -8.96 16.25
N ARG A 121 6.41 -8.74 15.03
CA ARG A 121 6.75 -7.53 14.31
C ARG A 121 5.97 -6.32 14.85
N LYS A 122 4.79 -6.55 15.38
CA LYS A 122 3.96 -5.51 15.99
C LYS A 122 3.71 -4.31 15.10
N SER A 123 3.43 -4.56 13.83
CA SER A 123 3.06 -3.48 12.92
C SER A 123 1.74 -2.87 13.34
N SER A 124 1.65 -1.55 13.25
CA SER A 124 0.38 -0.86 13.47
C SER A 124 -0.51 -1.03 12.25
N ILE A 125 -1.80 -1.03 12.48
CA ILE A 125 -2.81 -1.21 11.45
C ILE A 125 -3.49 0.13 11.21
N TYR A 126 -3.59 0.52 9.95
CA TYR A 126 -4.27 1.74 9.55
C TYR A 126 -5.37 1.39 8.57
N LEU A 127 -6.55 1.93 8.80
CA LEU A 127 -7.75 1.59 8.05
C LEU A 127 -8.38 2.83 7.45
N LYS A 128 -8.98 2.67 6.29
CA LYS A 128 -9.80 3.72 5.71
C LYS A 128 -11.03 3.08 5.09
N GLU A 129 -12.21 3.52 5.53
CA GLU A 129 -13.46 3.07 4.93
C GLU A 129 -13.70 3.82 3.63
N LEU A 130 -14.23 3.12 2.65
CA LEU A 130 -14.54 3.68 1.35
C LEU A 130 -16.04 3.62 1.14
N GLN A 131 -16.56 4.64 0.48
CA GLN A 131 -17.96 4.62 0.12
C GLN A 131 -18.11 3.80 -1.15
N ALA A 132 -18.96 2.79 -1.08
CA ALA A 132 -19.29 2.05 -2.27
C ALA A 132 -20.16 2.95 -3.15
N SER A 133 -19.76 3.15 -4.34
CA SER A 133 -20.53 3.94 -5.28
C SER A 133 -21.54 3.07 -6.01
#